data_ebd7178b4c5a2701797b670e98bfc7e9
#
_entry.id   ebd7178b4c5a2701797b670e98bfc7e9
#
_cell.length_a   1.000
_cell.length_b   1.000
_cell.length_c   1.000
_cell.angle_alpha   90.00
_cell.angle_beta   90.00
_cell.angle_gamma   90.00
#
_symmetry.space_group_name_H-M   'P 1'
#
loop_
_entity.id
_entity.type
_entity.pdbx_description
1 polymer ?
#
loop_
_entity_poly.entity_id
_entity_poly.type
_entity_poly.pdbx_seq_one_letter_code
_entity_poly.pdbx_strand_id
1 'polypeptide(L)'
;PKPNESRAMRRVKTCVQSIIDSLNAKVLYAENVDEIEELFVRIGAMDIRSFGGHYKENGLPSDRSIIVVGDRRDIQERCLELGVRLLVITGALEVDAEVVERASESNVSLIVSPYDSATTSWIIRTATHIDGLFEPKVSCFSAEDHISSVKRRIANSNDPLYLVVNDEKQLIGVFSKSDILRPSRTR
;
A
#
# COMPACT_ATOMS: atom_id res chain seq x y z
N PRO A 1 -24.98 -17.35 -4.17
CA PRO A 1 -24.13 -16.18 -4.21
C PRO A 1 -22.68 -16.69 -4.28
N LYS A 2 -21.98 -16.41 -5.38
CA LYS A 2 -20.56 -16.73 -5.48
C LYS A 2 -19.83 -16.01 -4.32
N PRO A 3 -18.91 -16.67 -3.59
CA PRO A 3 -18.09 -15.98 -2.61
C PRO A 3 -17.42 -14.83 -3.32
N ASN A 4 -17.43 -13.66 -2.70
CA ASN A 4 -16.95 -12.42 -3.28
C ASN A 4 -15.43 -12.55 -3.49
N GLU A 5 -15.00 -12.98 -4.69
CA GLU A 5 -13.60 -13.20 -5.09
C GLU A 5 -12.75 -11.93 -4.94
N SER A 6 -13.41 -10.76 -4.87
CA SER A 6 -12.78 -9.47 -4.65
C SER A 6 -12.08 -9.30 -3.28
N ARG A 7 -12.38 -10.17 -2.29
CA ARG A 7 -11.70 -10.14 -0.97
C ARG A 7 -10.32 -10.79 -0.99
N ALA A 8 -10.04 -11.69 -1.92
CA ALA A 8 -8.76 -12.39 -2.02
C ALA A 8 -7.67 -11.56 -2.72
N MET A 9 -8.05 -10.56 -3.49
CA MET A 9 -7.15 -9.68 -4.21
C MET A 9 -7.23 -8.27 -3.64
N ARG A 10 -6.19 -7.85 -2.96
CA ARG A 10 -6.09 -6.47 -2.49
C ARG A 10 -5.21 -5.67 -3.43
N ARG A 11 -5.80 -4.63 -4.00
CA ARG A 11 -5.10 -3.63 -4.78
C ARG A 11 -4.32 -2.71 -3.85
N VAL A 12 -3.13 -2.32 -4.29
CA VAL A 12 -2.31 -1.29 -3.65
C VAL A 12 -1.78 -0.35 -4.73
N LYS A 13 -1.88 0.95 -4.50
CA LYS A 13 -1.29 1.96 -5.39
C LYS A 13 0.05 2.37 -4.78
N THR A 14 1.14 1.91 -5.38
CA THR A 14 2.49 2.08 -4.84
C THR A 14 3.53 1.90 -5.95
N CYS A 15 4.80 2.09 -5.62
CA CYS A 15 5.93 1.73 -6.47
C CYS A 15 6.77 0.62 -5.82
N VAL A 16 7.59 -0.07 -6.61
CA VAL A 16 8.44 -1.16 -6.12
C VAL A 16 9.43 -0.66 -5.06
N GLN A 17 9.97 0.57 -5.22
CA GLN A 17 10.88 1.16 -4.24
C GLN A 17 10.22 1.31 -2.85
N SER A 18 8.97 1.79 -2.80
CA SER A 18 8.24 1.90 -1.52
C SER A 18 8.03 0.55 -0.84
N ILE A 19 7.87 -0.52 -1.62
CA ILE A 19 7.76 -1.89 -1.09
C ILE A 19 9.10 -2.35 -0.54
N ILE A 20 10.20 -2.14 -1.28
CA ILE A 20 11.57 -2.47 -0.86
C ILE A 20 11.88 -1.80 0.48
N ASP A 21 11.64 -0.50 0.58
CA ASP A 21 11.91 0.30 1.78
C ASP A 21 11.04 -0.16 2.97
N SER A 22 9.75 -0.38 2.74
CA SER A 22 8.82 -0.81 3.80
C SER A 22 9.14 -2.20 4.35
N LEU A 23 9.66 -3.10 3.51
CA LEU A 23 10.08 -4.44 3.89
C LEU A 23 11.52 -4.51 4.41
N ASN A 24 12.30 -3.45 4.24
CA ASN A 24 13.77 -3.52 4.36
C ASN A 24 14.31 -4.74 3.58
N ALA A 25 13.85 -4.90 2.36
CA ALA A 25 14.08 -6.09 1.56
C ALA A 25 15.46 -6.08 0.90
N LYS A 26 16.05 -7.28 0.77
CA LYS A 26 17.24 -7.48 -0.07
C LYS A 26 16.83 -7.52 -1.53
N VAL A 27 17.33 -6.61 -2.34
CA VAL A 27 17.10 -6.58 -3.79
C VAL A 27 18.05 -7.54 -4.47
N LEU A 28 17.52 -8.44 -5.30
CA LEU A 28 18.30 -9.34 -6.15
C LEU A 28 18.30 -8.85 -7.60
N TYR A 29 17.14 -8.39 -8.07
CA TYR A 29 16.95 -7.72 -9.36
C TYR A 29 15.73 -6.81 -9.29
N ALA A 30 15.79 -5.60 -9.84
CA ALA A 30 14.64 -4.70 -9.91
C ALA A 30 14.74 -3.71 -11.06
N GLU A 31 13.62 -3.45 -11.71
CA GLU A 31 13.47 -2.44 -12.77
C GLU A 31 12.30 -1.51 -12.51
N ASN A 32 12.40 -0.29 -13.04
CA ASN A 32 11.34 0.73 -13.01
C ASN A 32 10.75 0.92 -11.60
N VAL A 33 11.64 0.98 -10.60
CA VAL A 33 11.27 0.87 -9.18
C VAL A 33 10.46 2.05 -8.66
N ASP A 34 10.56 3.22 -9.29
CA ASP A 34 9.92 4.47 -8.86
C ASP A 34 8.55 4.71 -9.52
N GLU A 35 8.15 3.87 -10.46
CA GLU A 35 6.86 4.00 -11.14
C GLU A 35 5.71 3.64 -10.21
N ILE A 36 4.77 4.60 -10.01
CA ILE A 36 3.58 4.37 -9.19
C ILE A 36 2.54 3.62 -10.03
N GLU A 37 2.22 2.42 -9.60
CA GLU A 37 1.31 1.51 -10.29
C GLU A 37 0.18 1.03 -9.37
N GLU A 38 -0.93 0.62 -9.97
CA GLU A 38 -1.97 -0.14 -9.26
C GLU A 38 -1.64 -1.62 -9.34
N LEU A 39 -1.19 -2.20 -8.23
CA LEU A 39 -0.67 -3.54 -8.14
C LEU A 39 -1.60 -4.47 -7.34
N PHE A 40 -1.54 -5.78 -7.63
CA PHE A 40 -2.37 -6.82 -7.00
C PHE A 40 -1.51 -7.76 -6.17
N VAL A 41 -1.68 -7.74 -4.86
CA VAL A 41 -0.89 -8.54 -3.92
C VAL A 41 -1.53 -9.91 -3.71
N ARG A 42 -0.77 -10.97 -3.89
CA ARG A 42 -1.18 -12.37 -3.70
C ARG A 42 -0.11 -13.18 -2.98
N ILE A 43 -0.56 -14.17 -2.20
CA ILE A 43 0.32 -15.17 -1.60
C ILE A 43 0.27 -16.42 -2.48
N GLY A 44 1.44 -16.90 -2.91
CA GLY A 44 1.62 -18.09 -3.75
C GLY A 44 1.49 -19.39 -2.93
N ALA A 45 0.34 -19.58 -2.26
CA ALA A 45 0.04 -20.77 -1.45
C ALA A 45 -0.75 -21.84 -2.20
N MET A 46 -1.15 -21.59 -3.46
CA MET A 46 -2.00 -22.47 -4.25
C MET A 46 -1.18 -23.56 -4.96
N ASP A 47 -1.88 -24.63 -5.37
CA ASP A 47 -1.30 -25.61 -6.31
C ASP A 47 -0.91 -24.93 -7.63
N ILE A 48 0.24 -25.34 -8.21
CA ILE A 48 0.79 -24.72 -9.42
C ILE A 48 -0.17 -24.75 -10.61
N ARG A 49 -0.99 -25.79 -10.72
CA ARG A 49 -2.00 -25.94 -11.79
C ARG A 49 -3.11 -24.89 -11.64
N SER A 50 -3.53 -24.64 -10.43
CA SER A 50 -4.53 -23.60 -10.11
C SER A 50 -3.95 -22.21 -10.25
N PHE A 51 -2.66 -22.01 -9.95
CA PHE A 51 -1.97 -20.73 -10.03
C PHE A 51 -1.99 -20.17 -11.46
N GLY A 52 -1.61 -20.99 -12.46
CA GLY A 52 -1.62 -20.58 -13.88
C GLY A 52 -3.02 -20.36 -14.47
N GLY A 53 -4.00 -21.20 -14.09
CA GLY A 53 -5.39 -21.09 -14.53
C GLY A 53 -6.06 -19.79 -14.04
N HIS A 54 -5.79 -19.39 -12.81
CA HIS A 54 -6.36 -18.18 -12.21
C HIS A 54 -6.03 -16.89 -12.98
N TYR A 55 -4.87 -16.80 -13.61
CA TYR A 55 -4.49 -15.63 -14.42
C TYR A 55 -5.27 -15.59 -15.75
N LYS A 56 -5.53 -16.74 -16.36
CA LYS A 56 -6.27 -16.84 -17.62
C LYS A 56 -7.78 -16.65 -17.44
N GLU A 57 -8.35 -17.23 -16.38
CA GLU A 57 -9.80 -17.25 -16.15
C GLU A 57 -10.33 -15.96 -15.52
N ASN A 58 -9.55 -15.31 -14.66
CA ASN A 58 -9.99 -14.10 -13.92
C ASN A 58 -9.54 -12.79 -14.58
N GLY A 59 -8.85 -12.83 -15.74
CA GLY A 59 -8.45 -11.64 -16.48
C GLY A 59 -7.49 -10.73 -15.73
N LEU A 60 -6.73 -11.28 -14.76
CA LEU A 60 -5.79 -10.49 -13.98
C LEU A 60 -4.49 -10.27 -14.75
N PRO A 61 -4.02 -9.02 -14.80
CA PRO A 61 -2.76 -8.70 -15.43
C PRO A 61 -1.59 -9.27 -14.60
N SER A 62 -0.82 -10.19 -15.17
CA SER A 62 0.39 -10.73 -14.53
C SER A 62 1.42 -9.64 -14.28
N ASP A 63 1.59 -8.75 -15.25
CA ASP A 63 2.48 -7.59 -15.26
C ASP A 63 2.17 -6.53 -14.17
N ARG A 64 1.03 -6.66 -13.49
CA ARG A 64 0.63 -5.84 -12.33
C ARG A 64 0.48 -6.65 -11.05
N SER A 65 0.97 -7.88 -11.05
CA SER A 65 0.84 -8.76 -9.89
C SER A 65 2.11 -8.79 -9.05
N ILE A 66 1.92 -8.71 -7.72
CA ILE A 66 2.94 -8.96 -6.72
C ILE A 66 2.66 -10.33 -6.13
N ILE A 67 3.62 -11.24 -6.24
CA ILE A 67 3.50 -12.59 -5.69
C ILE A 67 4.46 -12.75 -4.51
N VAL A 68 3.88 -13.10 -3.37
CA VAL A 68 4.61 -13.39 -2.13
C VAL A 68 4.66 -14.90 -1.96
N VAL A 69 5.87 -15.48 -1.97
CA VAL A 69 6.08 -16.94 -1.88
C VAL A 69 7.32 -17.23 -1.04
N GLY A 70 7.33 -18.40 -0.38
CA GLY A 70 8.51 -18.90 0.33
C GLY A 70 9.42 -19.75 -0.57
N ASP A 71 9.74 -20.94 -0.08
CA ASP A 71 10.66 -21.92 -0.70
C ASP A 71 10.07 -22.71 -1.88
N ARG A 72 8.83 -22.43 -2.28
CA ARG A 72 8.13 -23.09 -3.40
C ARG A 72 8.74 -22.70 -4.76
N ARG A 73 9.82 -23.37 -5.16
CA ARG A 73 10.53 -23.14 -6.42
C ARG A 73 9.63 -23.28 -7.64
N ASP A 74 8.71 -24.23 -7.63
CA ASP A 74 7.73 -24.42 -8.69
C ASP A 74 6.85 -23.18 -8.93
N ILE A 75 6.46 -22.46 -7.87
CA ILE A 75 5.70 -21.22 -7.96
C ILE A 75 6.61 -20.06 -8.37
N GLN A 76 7.85 -20.00 -7.86
CA GLN A 76 8.82 -18.98 -8.26
C GLN A 76 9.05 -19.02 -9.78
N GLU A 77 9.38 -20.19 -10.32
CA GLU A 77 9.59 -20.37 -11.76
C GLU A 77 8.34 -20.01 -12.58
N ARG A 78 7.17 -20.38 -12.10
CA ARG A 78 5.91 -20.04 -12.77
C ARG A 78 5.64 -18.54 -12.78
N CYS A 79 6.03 -17.82 -11.74
CA CYS A 79 5.94 -16.35 -11.69
C CYS A 79 6.83 -15.70 -12.76
N LEU A 80 8.04 -16.20 -12.95
CA LEU A 80 8.97 -15.71 -13.98
C LEU A 80 8.39 -15.96 -15.40
N GLU A 81 7.85 -17.16 -15.64
CA GLU A 81 7.19 -17.47 -16.93
C GLU A 81 5.97 -16.59 -17.22
N LEU A 82 5.24 -16.19 -16.19
CA LEU A 82 4.05 -15.34 -16.31
C LEU A 82 4.38 -13.86 -16.44
N GLY A 83 5.64 -13.46 -16.21
CA GLY A 83 6.08 -12.07 -16.24
C GLY A 83 5.34 -11.23 -15.17
N VAL A 84 5.37 -11.68 -13.90
CA VAL A 84 4.78 -10.88 -12.82
C VAL A 84 5.58 -9.60 -12.56
N ARG A 85 4.93 -8.57 -12.05
CA ARG A 85 5.61 -7.29 -11.79
C ARG A 85 6.67 -7.40 -10.71
N LEU A 86 6.38 -8.15 -9.64
CA LEU A 86 7.27 -8.32 -8.51
C LEU A 86 7.08 -9.70 -7.88
N LEU A 87 8.19 -10.41 -7.74
CA LEU A 87 8.29 -11.67 -6.98
C LEU A 87 9.00 -11.39 -5.66
N VAL A 88 8.34 -11.70 -4.54
CA VAL A 88 8.85 -11.51 -3.18
C VAL A 88 9.07 -12.86 -2.53
N ILE A 89 10.31 -13.24 -2.32
CA ILE A 89 10.69 -14.44 -1.57
C ILE A 89 10.71 -14.10 -0.09
N THR A 90 10.09 -14.92 0.76
CA THR A 90 9.91 -14.65 2.19
C THR A 90 10.81 -15.47 3.09
N GLY A 91 11.00 -15.04 4.35
CA GLY A 91 11.76 -15.78 5.35
C GLY A 91 13.26 -15.66 5.25
N ALA A 92 13.78 -14.58 4.66
CA ALA A 92 15.21 -14.36 4.43
C ALA A 92 15.92 -15.52 3.71
N LEU A 93 15.20 -16.26 2.88
CA LEU A 93 15.71 -17.43 2.17
C LEU A 93 16.80 -17.02 1.15
N GLU A 94 17.78 -17.90 0.99
CA GLU A 94 18.70 -17.80 -0.13
C GLU A 94 18.00 -18.18 -1.43
N VAL A 95 18.32 -17.44 -2.49
CA VAL A 95 17.73 -17.64 -3.81
C VAL A 95 18.82 -18.09 -4.77
N ASP A 96 18.56 -19.16 -5.50
CA ASP A 96 19.51 -19.72 -6.47
C ASP A 96 19.85 -18.69 -7.55
N ALA A 97 21.12 -18.65 -7.94
CA ALA A 97 21.62 -17.73 -8.98
C ALA A 97 20.85 -17.87 -10.30
N GLU A 98 20.45 -19.09 -10.66
CA GLU A 98 19.62 -19.37 -11.84
C GLU A 98 18.26 -18.65 -11.80
N VAL A 99 17.62 -18.56 -10.61
CA VAL A 99 16.34 -17.84 -10.46
C VAL A 99 16.55 -16.34 -10.63
N VAL A 100 17.67 -15.81 -10.14
CA VAL A 100 18.03 -14.37 -10.30
C VAL A 100 18.30 -14.03 -11.76
N GLU A 101 19.04 -14.88 -12.48
CA GLU A 101 19.31 -14.71 -13.91
C GLU A 101 18.02 -14.72 -14.72
N ARG A 102 17.15 -15.71 -14.50
CA ARG A 102 15.84 -15.80 -15.16
C ARG A 102 14.92 -14.61 -14.82
N ALA A 103 14.99 -14.08 -13.60
CA ALA A 103 14.23 -12.89 -13.23
C ALA A 103 14.65 -11.67 -14.06
N SER A 104 15.96 -11.51 -14.27
CA SER A 104 16.52 -10.47 -15.15
C SER A 104 16.10 -10.65 -16.60
N GLU A 105 16.16 -11.88 -17.14
CA GLU A 105 15.76 -12.20 -18.53
C GLU A 105 14.26 -11.96 -18.77
N SER A 106 13.44 -12.20 -17.75
CA SER A 106 11.98 -12.05 -17.82
C SER A 106 11.50 -10.66 -17.42
N ASN A 107 12.37 -9.72 -17.04
CA ASN A 107 12.07 -8.39 -16.50
C ASN A 107 11.13 -8.45 -15.28
N VAL A 108 11.29 -9.46 -14.43
CA VAL A 108 10.53 -9.64 -13.19
C VAL A 108 11.36 -9.15 -12.02
N SER A 109 10.90 -8.09 -11.35
CA SER A 109 11.59 -7.63 -10.14
C SER A 109 11.56 -8.73 -9.07
N LEU A 110 12.72 -9.01 -8.45
CA LEU A 110 12.94 -10.09 -7.48
C LEU A 110 13.59 -9.54 -6.20
N ILE A 111 12.88 -9.66 -5.08
CA ILE A 111 13.37 -9.22 -3.77
C ILE A 111 13.17 -10.29 -2.71
N VAL A 112 13.95 -10.22 -1.63
CA VAL A 112 13.83 -11.13 -0.48
C VAL A 112 13.38 -10.34 0.75
N SER A 113 12.25 -10.73 1.32
CA SER A 113 11.73 -10.20 2.57
C SER A 113 12.28 -10.97 3.76
N PRO A 114 12.68 -10.30 4.85
CA PRO A 114 13.10 -10.97 6.09
C PRO A 114 11.93 -11.59 6.87
N TYR A 115 10.69 -11.25 6.53
CA TYR A 115 9.48 -11.66 7.23
C TYR A 115 8.84 -12.89 6.60
N ASP A 116 7.89 -13.51 7.32
CA ASP A 116 7.01 -14.55 6.79
C ASP A 116 6.02 -13.99 5.73
N SER A 117 5.33 -14.89 5.03
CA SER A 117 4.45 -14.50 3.92
C SER A 117 3.25 -13.66 4.35
N ALA A 118 2.71 -13.89 5.54
CA ALA A 118 1.56 -13.13 6.04
C ALA A 118 1.97 -11.70 6.40
N THR A 119 3.06 -11.56 7.16
CA THR A 119 3.64 -10.26 7.54
C THR A 119 4.10 -9.48 6.31
N THR A 120 4.82 -10.12 5.39
CA THR A 120 5.24 -9.52 4.12
C THR A 120 4.05 -8.99 3.32
N SER A 121 3.02 -9.80 3.14
CA SER A 121 1.81 -9.39 2.41
C SER A 121 1.08 -8.24 3.10
N TRP A 122 1.07 -8.19 4.44
CA TRP A 122 0.47 -7.09 5.19
C TRP A 122 1.26 -5.77 5.00
N ILE A 123 2.59 -5.81 5.12
CA ILE A 123 3.46 -4.65 4.92
C ILE A 123 3.30 -4.09 3.49
N ILE A 124 3.32 -4.95 2.46
CA ILE A 124 3.15 -4.51 1.07
C ILE A 124 1.82 -3.76 0.88
N ARG A 125 0.74 -4.23 1.52
CA ARG A 125 -0.58 -3.58 1.42
C ARG A 125 -0.65 -2.20 2.08
N THR A 126 0.27 -1.90 2.98
CA THR A 126 0.40 -0.61 3.66
C THR A 126 1.54 0.25 3.09
N ALA A 127 2.33 -0.28 2.16
CA ALA A 127 3.41 0.42 1.46
C ALA A 127 2.84 1.36 0.38
N THR A 128 1.93 2.25 0.75
CA THR A 128 1.30 3.21 -0.15
C THR A 128 1.52 4.63 0.36
N HIS A 129 1.59 5.57 -0.58
CA HIS A 129 1.67 6.98 -0.23
C HIS A 129 0.32 7.50 0.28
N ILE A 130 0.36 8.49 1.16
CA ILE A 130 -0.86 9.10 1.72
C ILE A 130 -1.51 10.13 0.77
N ASP A 131 -0.90 10.44 -0.36
CA ASP A 131 -1.36 11.47 -1.32
C ASP A 131 -2.77 11.21 -1.87
N GLY A 132 -3.24 9.97 -1.84
CA GLY A 132 -4.61 9.60 -2.20
C GLY A 132 -5.56 9.40 -1.00
N LEU A 133 -5.08 9.63 0.24
CA LEU A 133 -5.82 9.35 1.47
C LEU A 133 -6.21 10.60 2.25
N PHE A 134 -5.61 11.75 1.93
CA PHE A 134 -5.92 12.99 2.62
C PHE A 134 -7.00 13.79 1.89
N GLU A 135 -7.79 14.55 2.66
CA GLU A 135 -8.76 15.49 2.11
C GLU A 135 -8.03 16.79 1.74
N PRO A 136 -7.98 17.17 0.44
CA PRO A 136 -7.25 18.36 0.02
C PRO A 136 -7.94 19.67 0.39
N LYS A 137 -9.21 19.61 0.78
CA LYS A 137 -10.00 20.77 1.19
C LYS A 137 -10.37 20.65 2.65
N VAL A 138 -9.62 21.33 3.50
CA VAL A 138 -9.88 21.39 4.94
C VAL A 138 -10.34 22.78 5.34
N SER A 139 -11.25 22.83 6.33
CA SER A 139 -11.70 24.10 6.91
C SER A 139 -10.62 24.69 7.79
N CYS A 140 -10.16 25.91 7.45
CA CYS A 140 -9.19 26.67 8.25
C CYS A 140 -9.86 27.82 8.99
N PHE A 141 -9.37 28.08 10.19
CA PHE A 141 -9.82 29.14 11.09
C PHE A 141 -8.61 29.90 11.61
N SER A 142 -8.80 31.21 11.93
CA SER A 142 -7.80 32.00 12.66
C SER A 142 -7.93 31.75 14.17
N ALA A 143 -6.82 31.87 14.90
CA ALA A 143 -6.84 31.88 16.37
C ALA A 143 -7.70 33.00 16.95
N GLU A 144 -7.90 34.08 16.18
CA GLU A 144 -8.71 35.25 16.57
C GLU A 144 -10.19 35.10 16.20
N ASP A 145 -10.60 34.03 15.51
CA ASP A 145 -11.99 33.80 15.15
C ASP A 145 -12.86 33.62 16.42
N HIS A 146 -13.97 34.34 16.48
CA HIS A 146 -14.93 34.17 17.58
C HIS A 146 -15.60 32.80 17.55
N ILE A 147 -15.69 32.12 18.69
CA ILE A 147 -16.31 30.78 18.83
C ILE A 147 -17.73 30.73 18.23
N SER A 148 -18.52 31.84 18.37
CA SER A 148 -19.85 31.92 17.79
C SER A 148 -19.87 31.85 16.25
N SER A 149 -18.87 32.47 15.60
CA SER A 149 -18.67 32.41 14.15
C SER A 149 -18.23 31.03 13.72
N VAL A 150 -17.26 30.47 14.43
CA VAL A 150 -16.76 29.10 14.21
C VAL A 150 -17.91 28.08 14.29
N LYS A 151 -18.71 28.14 15.36
CA LYS A 151 -19.89 27.25 15.55
C LYS A 151 -20.84 27.29 14.37
N ARG A 152 -21.14 28.46 13.81
CA ARG A 152 -22.03 28.58 12.64
C ARG A 152 -21.43 27.94 11.40
N ARG A 153 -20.11 28.14 11.16
CA ARG A 153 -19.40 27.59 10.00
C ARG A 153 -19.31 26.06 10.02
N ILE A 154 -19.08 25.45 11.19
CA ILE A 154 -18.93 24.01 11.34
C ILE A 154 -20.23 23.26 11.60
N ALA A 155 -21.37 23.97 11.80
CA ALA A 155 -22.64 23.34 12.17
C ALA A 155 -23.03 22.19 11.23
N ASN A 156 -22.89 22.41 9.93
CA ASN A 156 -23.25 21.44 8.87
C ASN A 156 -22.04 20.71 8.26
N SER A 157 -20.82 20.91 8.79
CA SER A 157 -19.64 20.17 8.34
C SER A 157 -19.57 18.82 9.05
N ASN A 158 -19.08 17.80 8.35
CA ASN A 158 -18.77 16.49 8.90
C ASN A 158 -17.26 16.25 9.08
N ASP A 159 -16.47 17.31 8.98
CA ASP A 159 -15.03 17.21 9.12
C ASP A 159 -14.67 16.72 10.53
N PRO A 160 -13.76 15.74 10.66
CA PRO A 160 -13.35 15.21 11.96
C PRO A 160 -12.50 16.22 12.75
N LEU A 161 -11.73 17.06 12.03
CA LEU A 161 -10.83 18.06 12.58
C LEU A 161 -10.88 19.34 11.75
N TYR A 162 -10.58 20.45 12.40
CA TYR A 162 -10.48 21.79 11.81
C TYR A 162 -9.07 22.34 12.10
N LEU A 163 -8.48 23.00 11.11
CA LEU A 163 -7.15 23.56 11.24
C LEU A 163 -7.22 25.00 11.79
N VAL A 164 -6.26 25.37 12.62
CA VAL A 164 -6.05 26.74 13.07
C VAL A 164 -4.75 27.26 12.45
N VAL A 165 -4.83 28.40 11.79
CA VAL A 165 -3.70 29.03 11.10
C VAL A 165 -3.46 30.45 11.64
N ASN A 166 -2.21 30.90 11.58
CA ASN A 166 -1.83 32.29 11.84
C ASN A 166 -2.04 33.17 10.57
N ASP A 167 -1.71 34.44 10.67
CA ASP A 167 -1.83 35.43 9.57
C ASP A 167 -0.94 35.06 8.38
N GLU A 168 0.16 34.34 8.62
CA GLU A 168 1.09 33.83 7.60
C GLU A 168 0.61 32.51 6.97
N LYS A 169 -0.61 32.03 7.31
CA LYS A 169 -1.23 30.77 6.90
C LYS A 169 -0.46 29.53 7.33
N GLN A 170 0.37 29.64 8.37
CA GLN A 170 1.04 28.47 8.95
C GLN A 170 0.11 27.78 9.93
N LEU A 171 0.14 26.45 9.94
CA LEU A 171 -0.62 25.62 10.87
C LEU A 171 -0.08 25.82 12.31
N ILE A 172 -0.95 26.30 13.22
CA ILE A 172 -0.61 26.50 14.63
C ILE A 172 -1.40 25.60 15.57
N GLY A 173 -2.43 24.92 15.08
CA GLY A 173 -3.20 23.98 15.89
C GLY A 173 -4.34 23.34 15.13
N VAL A 174 -5.03 22.43 15.83
CA VAL A 174 -6.23 21.75 15.34
C VAL A 174 -7.27 21.70 16.46
N PHE A 175 -8.56 21.65 16.10
CA PHE A 175 -9.64 21.40 17.03
C PHE A 175 -10.73 20.53 16.38
N SER A 176 -11.56 19.91 17.20
CA SER A 176 -12.73 19.14 16.78
C SER A 176 -14.03 19.84 17.23
N LYS A 177 -15.18 19.39 16.72
CA LYS A 177 -16.48 19.88 17.20
C LYS A 177 -16.64 19.71 18.72
N SER A 178 -16.12 18.63 19.29
CA SER A 178 -16.21 18.35 20.72
C SER A 178 -15.43 19.35 21.58
N ASP A 179 -14.35 19.92 21.07
CA ASP A 179 -13.55 20.88 21.83
C ASP A 179 -14.29 22.21 22.02
N ILE A 180 -15.12 22.60 21.05
CA ILE A 180 -15.94 23.80 21.13
C ILE A 180 -17.15 23.63 22.06
N LEU A 181 -17.61 22.37 22.26
CA LEU A 181 -18.75 22.06 23.10
C LEU A 181 -18.39 21.87 24.58
N ARG A 182 -17.11 21.67 24.89
CA ARG A 182 -16.63 21.60 26.29
C ARG A 182 -16.60 22.97 26.90
N PRO A 183 -17.08 23.15 28.15
CA PRO A 183 -16.88 24.41 28.90
C PRO A 183 -15.36 24.64 29.01
N SER A 184 -14.96 25.92 28.79
CA SER A 184 -13.57 26.36 28.85
C SER A 184 -12.91 25.84 30.14
N ARG A 185 -11.92 24.97 30.01
CA ARG A 185 -11.00 24.73 31.13
C ARG A 185 -10.19 26.01 31.28
N THR A 186 -10.54 26.83 32.23
CA THR A 186 -9.70 27.95 32.69
C THR A 186 -8.35 27.35 33.09
N ARG A 187 -7.30 27.74 32.39
CA ARG A 187 -5.93 27.55 32.85
C ARG A 187 -5.57 28.64 33.80
#